data_c1155ac81e9b94256392a8c69006a62c
#
_entry.id   c1155ac81e9b94256392a8c69006a62c
#
_cell.length_a   1.000
_cell.length_b   1.000
_cell.length_c   1.000
_cell.angle_alpha   90.00
_cell.angle_beta   90.00
_cell.angle_gamma   90.00
#
_symmetry.space_group_name_H-M   'P 1'
#
loop_
_entity.id
_entity.type
_entity.pdbx_description
1 polymer ?
#
loop_
_entity_poly.entity_id
_entity_poly.type
_entity_poly.pdbx_seq_one_letter_code
_entity_poly.pdbx_strand_id
1 'polypeptide(L)'
;DHLIELEETEDELLKHVDETITLTSWAEDYFESASGRVVTIHVLHTAADGTVLARETERFAIRGRVYSDALPADAPEYGGALEAKQEDGSAAATVQATPRRLLRRVTVTAPDDMTAFARTSGDFNPIHTSTRGARISGLAAPLVHGMWLSATAQHVVQALDDKGAHYEIAGWTYNM
;
A
#
# COMPACT_ATOMS: atom_id res chain seq x y z
N ASP A 1 -0.04 3.80 4.44
CA ASP A 1 1.08 3.22 3.70
C ASP A 1 0.89 1.71 3.59
N HIS A 2 1.60 1.10 2.67
CA HIS A 2 1.48 -0.30 2.36
C HIS A 2 2.88 -0.84 2.02
N LEU A 3 3.30 -1.88 2.70
CA LEU A 3 4.52 -2.63 2.43
C LEU A 3 4.13 -4.05 2.03
N ILE A 4 4.67 -4.51 0.92
CA ILE A 4 4.60 -5.91 0.49
C ILE A 4 6.03 -6.44 0.46
N GLU A 5 6.26 -7.56 1.10
CA GLU A 5 7.54 -8.28 1.10
C GLU A 5 7.30 -9.68 0.53
N LEU A 6 8.05 -10.02 -0.50
CA LEU A 6 8.01 -11.36 -1.09
C LEU A 6 8.97 -12.25 -0.32
N GLU A 7 8.50 -13.42 0.11
CA GLU A 7 9.31 -14.41 0.85
C GLU A 7 9.96 -15.43 -0.09
N GLU A 8 9.47 -15.49 -1.34
CA GLU A 8 9.95 -16.36 -2.37
C GLU A 8 10.36 -15.59 -3.62
N THR A 9 11.19 -16.19 -4.46
CA THR A 9 11.55 -15.62 -5.75
C THR A 9 10.38 -15.59 -6.72
N GLU A 10 10.44 -14.74 -7.75
CA GLU A 10 9.39 -14.67 -8.78
C GLU A 10 9.15 -16.02 -9.43
N ASP A 11 10.21 -16.80 -9.73
CA ASP A 11 10.11 -18.13 -10.32
C ASP A 11 9.41 -19.13 -9.39
N GLU A 12 9.64 -19.03 -8.09
CA GLU A 12 8.93 -19.88 -7.10
C GLU A 12 7.47 -19.45 -6.98
N LEU A 13 7.17 -18.15 -6.90
CA LEU A 13 5.80 -17.63 -6.86
C LEU A 13 4.97 -18.07 -8.06
N LEU A 14 5.57 -18.12 -9.25
CA LEU A 14 4.90 -18.56 -10.48
C LEU A 14 4.51 -20.05 -10.45
N LYS A 15 5.10 -20.86 -9.60
CA LYS A 15 4.69 -22.27 -9.42
C LYS A 15 3.34 -22.42 -8.72
N HIS A 16 2.92 -21.39 -8.00
CA HIS A 16 1.65 -21.36 -7.26
C HIS A 16 0.51 -20.68 -8.03
N VAL A 17 0.71 -20.40 -9.34
CA VAL A 17 -0.36 -19.88 -10.19
C VAL A 17 -1.50 -20.91 -10.27
N ASP A 18 -2.74 -20.40 -10.18
CA ASP A 18 -3.97 -21.21 -10.15
C ASP A 18 -4.19 -22.05 -8.86
N GLU A 19 -3.32 -21.93 -7.87
CA GLU A 19 -3.56 -22.51 -6.56
C GLU A 19 -4.49 -21.67 -5.67
N THR A 20 -5.10 -22.31 -4.69
CA THR A 20 -5.81 -21.60 -3.63
C THR A 20 -4.80 -21.08 -2.61
N ILE A 21 -4.69 -19.77 -2.47
CA ILE A 21 -3.87 -19.11 -1.46
C ILE A 21 -4.71 -18.83 -0.22
N THR A 22 -4.18 -19.14 0.95
CA THR A 22 -4.77 -18.77 2.22
C THR A 22 -4.26 -17.40 2.65
N LEU A 23 -5.18 -16.47 2.91
CA LEU A 23 -4.88 -15.16 3.48
C LEU A 23 -5.24 -15.17 4.95
N THR A 24 -4.26 -14.93 5.81
CA THR A 24 -4.46 -14.75 7.24
C THR A 24 -4.17 -13.30 7.60
N SER A 25 -5.17 -12.58 8.12
CA SER A 25 -5.01 -11.18 8.49
C SER A 25 -5.32 -10.94 9.96
N TRP A 26 -4.59 -10.01 10.57
CA TRP A 26 -4.82 -9.57 11.95
C TRP A 26 -4.47 -8.10 12.10
N ALA A 27 -5.15 -7.42 13.03
CA ALA A 27 -4.75 -6.10 13.46
C ALA A 27 -3.69 -6.25 14.57
N GLU A 28 -2.58 -5.54 14.44
CA GLU A 28 -1.55 -5.52 15.47
C GLU A 28 -1.93 -4.56 16.57
N ASP A 29 -2.03 -3.28 16.23
CA ASP A 29 -2.31 -2.21 17.18
C ASP A 29 -2.87 -0.99 16.44
N TYR A 30 -3.21 0.03 17.22
CA TYR A 30 -3.54 1.35 16.69
C TYR A 30 -2.85 2.43 17.51
N PHE A 31 -2.62 3.57 16.91
CA PHE A 31 -2.15 4.76 17.61
C PHE A 31 -2.89 6.01 17.15
N GLU A 32 -2.97 7.00 18.03
CA GLU A 32 -3.55 8.30 17.69
C GLU A 32 -2.49 9.20 17.08
N SER A 33 -2.84 9.88 15.99
CA SER A 33 -2.00 10.86 15.33
C SER A 33 -2.74 12.19 15.15
N ALA A 34 -2.04 13.25 14.79
CA ALA A 34 -2.66 14.54 14.46
C ALA A 34 -3.67 14.43 13.31
N SER A 35 -3.49 13.47 12.40
CA SER A 35 -4.36 13.23 11.24
C SER A 35 -5.54 12.31 11.55
N GLY A 36 -5.54 11.61 12.69
CA GLY A 36 -6.54 10.64 13.11
C GLY A 36 -5.93 9.36 13.67
N ARG A 37 -6.77 8.34 13.86
CA ARG A 37 -6.34 7.03 14.33
C ARG A 37 -5.70 6.25 13.20
N VAL A 38 -4.52 5.71 13.44
CA VAL A 38 -3.82 4.82 12.50
C VAL A 38 -3.94 3.38 13.02
N VAL A 39 -4.41 2.50 12.15
CA VAL A 39 -4.53 1.06 12.42
C VAL A 39 -3.55 0.32 11.55
N THR A 40 -2.77 -0.57 12.15
CA THR A 40 -1.84 -1.46 11.45
C THR A 40 -2.49 -2.84 11.28
N ILE A 41 -2.53 -3.32 10.05
CA ILE A 41 -3.03 -4.65 9.69
C ILE A 41 -1.91 -5.40 8.99
N HIS A 42 -1.71 -6.65 9.38
CA HIS A 42 -0.82 -7.57 8.70
C HIS A 42 -1.63 -8.60 7.92
N VAL A 43 -1.10 -9.01 6.77
CA VAL A 43 -1.64 -10.11 5.98
C VAL A 43 -0.50 -11.06 5.61
N LEU A 44 -0.76 -12.34 5.84
CA LEU A 44 0.13 -13.43 5.46
C LEU A 44 -0.50 -14.19 4.30
N HIS A 45 0.25 -14.35 3.22
CA HIS A 45 -0.13 -15.14 2.06
C HIS A 45 0.56 -16.50 2.12
N THR A 46 -0.22 -17.57 2.17
CA THR A 46 0.31 -18.92 2.35
C THR A 46 -0.24 -19.84 1.27
N ALA A 47 0.64 -20.57 0.61
CA ALA A 47 0.27 -21.60 -0.36
C ALA A 47 -0.38 -22.82 0.32
N ALA A 48 -0.95 -23.71 -0.47
CA ALA A 48 -1.65 -24.89 0.02
C ALA A 48 -0.75 -25.86 0.81
N ASP A 49 0.54 -25.88 0.52
CA ASP A 49 1.55 -26.69 1.21
C ASP A 49 2.10 -26.05 2.50
N GLY A 50 1.68 -24.83 2.80
CA GLY A 50 2.13 -24.06 3.97
C GLY A 50 3.29 -23.11 3.69
N THR A 51 3.80 -23.05 2.47
CA THR A 51 4.85 -22.09 2.10
C THR A 51 4.32 -20.66 2.21
N VAL A 52 5.07 -19.81 2.89
CA VAL A 52 4.75 -18.36 2.97
C VAL A 52 5.25 -17.69 1.70
N LEU A 53 4.34 -17.11 0.94
CA LEU A 53 4.63 -16.49 -0.34
C LEU A 53 4.95 -14.99 -0.19
N ALA A 54 4.16 -14.30 0.63
CA ALA A 54 4.32 -12.87 0.87
C ALA A 54 3.80 -12.46 2.24
N ARG A 55 4.30 -11.31 2.71
CA ARG A 55 3.80 -10.57 3.88
C ARG A 55 3.39 -9.19 3.46
N GLU A 56 2.28 -8.73 4.01
CA GLU A 56 1.86 -7.34 3.84
C GLU A 56 1.71 -6.66 5.18
N THR A 57 2.06 -5.40 5.22
CA THR A 57 1.76 -4.50 6.33
C THR A 57 1.04 -3.29 5.78
N GLU A 58 -0.20 -3.12 6.21
CA GLU A 58 -1.04 -2.00 5.79
C GLU A 58 -1.31 -1.07 6.97
N ARG A 59 -1.24 0.24 6.74
CA ARG A 59 -1.62 1.25 7.70
C ARG A 59 -2.70 2.14 7.14
N PHE A 60 -3.81 2.16 7.84
CA PHE A 60 -4.98 2.98 7.54
C PHE A 60 -5.09 4.14 8.51
N ALA A 61 -5.18 5.36 7.98
CA ALA A 61 -5.51 6.53 8.78
C ALA A 61 -7.03 6.74 8.77
N ILE A 62 -7.67 6.58 9.91
CA ILE A 62 -9.08 6.88 10.12
C ILE A 62 -9.18 8.34 10.54
N ARG A 63 -9.64 9.19 9.65
CA ARG A 63 -9.75 10.62 9.91
C ARG A 63 -10.84 10.92 10.93
N GLY A 64 -10.59 11.92 11.76
CA GLY A 64 -11.52 12.38 12.78
C GLY A 64 -11.21 11.80 14.15
N ARG A 65 -11.62 12.51 15.17
CA ARG A 65 -11.51 12.06 16.57
C ARG A 65 -12.69 11.15 16.87
N VAL A 66 -12.41 9.91 17.16
CA VAL A 66 -13.49 8.99 17.49
C VAL A 66 -13.65 8.85 19.01
N TYR A 67 -12.57 8.94 19.82
CA TYR A 67 -12.63 8.58 21.22
C TYR A 67 -11.73 9.35 22.18
N SER A 68 -10.97 10.34 21.74
CA SER A 68 -10.08 11.09 22.63
C SER A 68 -10.44 12.58 22.65
N ASP A 69 -10.61 13.14 23.82
CA ASP A 69 -10.87 14.57 24.03
C ASP A 69 -9.64 15.44 23.76
N ALA A 70 -8.46 14.85 23.75
CA ALA A 70 -7.23 15.51 23.39
C ALA A 70 -6.22 14.53 22.80
N LEU A 71 -5.60 14.90 21.68
CA LEU A 71 -4.37 14.26 21.24
C LEU A 71 -3.23 14.71 22.16
N PRO A 72 -2.26 13.83 22.47
CA PRO A 72 -1.01 14.25 23.07
C PRO A 72 -0.39 15.41 22.28
N ALA A 73 0.26 16.36 22.98
CA ALA A 73 0.87 17.52 22.32
C ALA A 73 2.00 17.11 21.32
N ASP A 74 2.54 15.93 21.53
CA ASP A 74 3.62 15.30 20.76
C ASP A 74 3.10 14.18 19.81
N ALA A 75 1.78 14.11 19.59
CA ALA A 75 1.22 13.12 18.68
C ALA A 75 1.85 13.26 17.29
N PRO A 76 2.39 12.18 16.70
CA PRO A 76 3.02 12.23 15.41
C PRO A 76 2.02 12.63 14.32
N GLU A 77 2.44 13.46 13.38
CA GLU A 77 1.71 13.69 12.15
C GLU A 77 1.89 12.47 11.23
N TYR A 78 0.82 11.72 11.04
CA TYR A 78 0.84 10.62 10.10
C TYR A 78 0.74 11.14 8.66
N GLY A 79 1.64 10.69 7.79
CA GLY A 79 1.76 11.20 6.43
C GLY A 79 2.61 12.46 6.29
N GLY A 80 3.18 12.95 7.39
CA GLY A 80 4.25 13.95 7.35
C GLY A 80 5.47 13.41 6.61
N ALA A 81 6.30 14.33 6.13
CA ALA A 81 7.49 13.99 5.36
C ALA A 81 8.26 12.82 5.99
N LEU A 82 8.85 12.01 5.15
CA LEU A 82 9.66 10.82 5.49
C LEU A 82 10.81 11.08 6.48
N GLU A 83 10.94 12.29 6.97
CA GLU A 83 11.89 12.76 7.97
C GLU A 83 11.40 12.60 9.42
N ALA A 84 10.14 12.23 9.63
CA ALA A 84 9.63 11.96 10.96
C ALA A 84 10.43 10.80 11.56
N LYS A 85 11.00 11.03 12.72
CA LYS A 85 11.75 10.04 13.48
C LYS A 85 10.96 8.74 13.58
N GLN A 86 11.46 7.71 12.95
CA GLN A 86 10.80 6.43 12.93
C GLN A 86 11.60 5.46 13.76
N GLU A 87 11.28 5.45 15.03
CA GLU A 87 11.85 4.52 16.00
C GLU A 87 11.03 3.23 16.11
N ASP A 88 9.95 3.12 15.37
CA ASP A 88 8.89 2.13 15.64
C ASP A 88 8.85 0.94 14.67
N GLY A 89 9.86 0.75 13.82
CA GLY A 89 9.87 -0.36 12.86
C GLY A 89 8.81 -0.25 11.77
N SER A 90 8.31 0.95 11.48
CA SER A 90 7.36 1.17 10.41
C SER A 90 7.91 0.77 9.05
N ALA A 91 7.03 0.42 8.10
CA ALA A 91 7.39 0.14 6.72
C ALA A 91 8.24 1.27 6.11
N ALA A 92 7.89 2.53 6.42
CA ALA A 92 8.66 3.68 5.99
C ALA A 92 10.06 3.73 6.63
N ALA A 93 10.24 3.32 7.89
CA ALA A 93 11.56 3.21 8.53
C ALA A 93 12.42 2.15 7.87
N THR A 94 11.86 0.98 7.59
CA THR A 94 12.55 -0.10 6.86
C THR A 94 13.05 0.38 5.51
N VAL A 95 12.21 1.10 4.77
CA VAL A 95 12.56 1.64 3.46
C VAL A 95 13.62 2.75 3.54
N GLN A 96 13.67 3.54 4.62
CA GLN A 96 14.71 4.56 4.80
C GLN A 96 16.09 3.98 5.07
N ALA A 97 16.17 2.83 5.71
CA ALA A 97 17.45 2.14 5.95
C ALA A 97 18.10 1.63 4.66
N THR A 98 17.34 1.52 3.57
CA THR A 98 17.83 1.05 2.27
C THR A 98 18.34 2.23 1.44
N PRO A 99 19.54 2.16 0.85
CA PRO A 99 20.03 3.18 -0.06
C PRO A 99 19.05 3.42 -1.20
N ARG A 100 18.71 4.69 -1.44
CA ARG A 100 17.75 5.07 -2.47
C ARG A 100 18.41 5.86 -3.58
N ARG A 101 18.06 5.55 -4.80
CA ARG A 101 18.35 6.38 -5.96
C ARG A 101 17.10 6.58 -6.80
N LEU A 102 16.97 7.73 -7.43
CA LEU A 102 15.90 7.94 -8.40
C LEU A 102 16.19 7.09 -9.63
N LEU A 103 15.37 6.06 -9.87
CA LEU A 103 15.45 5.21 -11.07
C LEU A 103 14.74 5.86 -12.25
N ARG A 104 13.52 6.34 -12.03
CA ARG A 104 12.69 6.90 -13.10
C ARG A 104 11.67 7.90 -12.56
N ARG A 105 11.36 8.87 -13.38
CA ARG A 105 10.22 9.77 -13.19
C ARG A 105 9.32 9.68 -14.40
N VAL A 106 8.06 9.35 -14.18
CA VAL A 106 7.06 9.19 -15.24
C VAL A 106 5.81 9.98 -14.86
N THR A 107 5.19 10.61 -15.85
CA THR A 107 3.87 11.22 -15.71
C THR A 107 2.87 10.30 -16.40
N VAL A 108 1.83 9.91 -15.68
CA VAL A 108 0.73 9.11 -16.21
C VAL A 108 -0.57 9.87 -16.06
N THR A 109 -1.49 9.66 -17.00
CA THR A 109 -2.84 10.23 -16.91
C THR A 109 -3.74 9.23 -16.21
N ALA A 110 -4.44 9.69 -15.18
CA ALA A 110 -5.43 8.87 -14.50
C ALA A 110 -6.58 8.52 -15.46
N PRO A 111 -7.09 7.28 -15.42
CA PRO A 111 -8.28 6.92 -16.19
C PRO A 111 -9.50 7.74 -15.72
N ASP A 112 -10.35 8.13 -16.65
CA ASP A 112 -11.62 8.81 -16.36
C ASP A 112 -12.64 7.85 -15.73
N ASP A 113 -12.49 6.54 -15.97
CA ASP A 113 -13.35 5.48 -15.44
C ASP A 113 -12.52 4.36 -14.82
N MET A 114 -12.71 4.15 -13.53
CA MET A 114 -12.01 3.12 -12.76
C MET A 114 -12.75 1.77 -12.71
N THR A 115 -13.84 1.60 -13.46
CA THR A 115 -14.66 0.37 -13.43
C THR A 115 -13.87 -0.86 -13.84
N ALA A 116 -12.97 -0.74 -14.82
CA ALA A 116 -12.14 -1.86 -15.25
C ALA A 116 -11.20 -2.33 -14.13
N PHE A 117 -10.57 -1.38 -13.43
CA PHE A 117 -9.72 -1.71 -12.28
C PHE A 117 -10.53 -2.26 -11.11
N ALA A 118 -11.71 -1.69 -10.83
CA ALA A 118 -12.61 -2.20 -9.80
C ALA A 118 -12.99 -3.67 -10.01
N ARG A 119 -13.20 -4.08 -11.26
CA ARG A 119 -13.48 -5.50 -11.60
C ARG A 119 -12.29 -6.41 -11.35
N THR A 120 -11.08 -5.92 -11.59
CA THR A 120 -9.85 -6.70 -11.38
C THR A 120 -9.49 -6.80 -9.90
N SER A 121 -9.58 -5.68 -9.17
CA SER A 121 -9.21 -5.60 -7.76
C SER A 121 -10.30 -6.08 -6.79
N GLY A 122 -11.55 -6.18 -7.26
CA GLY A 122 -12.71 -6.43 -6.39
C GLY A 122 -13.17 -5.20 -5.59
N ASP A 123 -12.52 -4.05 -5.73
CA ASP A 123 -12.86 -2.83 -5.01
C ASP A 123 -13.87 -1.98 -5.81
N PHE A 124 -15.14 -2.17 -5.51
CA PHE A 124 -16.24 -1.41 -6.09
C PHE A 124 -16.67 -0.22 -5.22
N ASN A 125 -15.83 0.28 -4.34
CA ASN A 125 -16.18 1.42 -3.51
C ASN A 125 -16.67 2.59 -4.40
N PRO A 126 -17.89 3.12 -4.14
CA PRO A 126 -18.49 4.14 -4.99
C PRO A 126 -17.71 5.45 -5.09
N ILE A 127 -16.78 5.72 -4.18
CA ILE A 127 -15.90 6.90 -4.27
C ILE A 127 -14.98 6.85 -5.49
N HIS A 128 -14.72 5.66 -6.03
CA HIS A 128 -13.86 5.42 -7.18
C HIS A 128 -14.65 5.23 -8.49
N THR A 129 -15.88 4.71 -8.39
CA THR A 129 -16.61 4.24 -9.55
C THR A 129 -17.87 5.06 -9.87
N SER A 130 -18.22 6.03 -9.04
CA SER A 130 -19.47 6.79 -9.17
C SER A 130 -19.32 8.25 -8.76
N THR A 131 -19.67 9.17 -9.66
CA THR A 131 -19.73 10.61 -9.35
C THR A 131 -20.70 10.91 -8.19
N ARG A 132 -21.82 10.17 -8.11
CA ARG A 132 -22.77 10.33 -7.00
C ARG A 132 -22.16 9.85 -5.68
N GLY A 133 -21.49 8.69 -5.68
CA GLY A 133 -20.82 8.15 -4.49
C GLY A 133 -19.70 9.09 -4.00
N ALA A 134 -18.88 9.59 -4.91
CA ALA A 134 -17.85 10.57 -4.60
C ALA A 134 -18.42 11.84 -3.95
N ARG A 135 -19.49 12.41 -4.50
CA ARG A 135 -20.15 13.61 -3.96
C ARG A 135 -20.77 13.40 -2.58
N ILE A 136 -21.37 12.24 -2.33
CA ILE A 136 -21.89 11.88 -0.99
C ILE A 136 -20.75 11.84 0.04
N SER A 137 -19.55 11.44 -0.39
CA SER A 137 -18.35 11.42 0.44
C SER A 137 -17.60 12.77 0.49
N GLY A 138 -18.21 13.86 -0.02
CA GLY A 138 -17.64 15.21 0.01
C GLY A 138 -16.57 15.48 -1.06
N LEU A 139 -16.45 14.62 -2.07
CA LEU A 139 -15.51 14.76 -3.17
C LEU A 139 -16.18 15.40 -4.40
N ALA A 140 -15.41 16.19 -5.15
CA ALA A 140 -15.91 16.82 -6.38
C ALA A 140 -16.14 15.82 -7.53
N ALA A 141 -15.28 14.79 -7.59
CA ALA A 141 -15.29 13.75 -8.62
C ALA A 141 -14.78 12.43 -8.02
N PRO A 142 -14.96 11.29 -8.72
CA PRO A 142 -14.38 10.02 -8.33
C PRO A 142 -12.84 10.13 -8.17
N LEU A 143 -12.32 9.42 -7.19
CA LEU A 143 -10.88 9.29 -6.99
C LEU A 143 -10.33 8.09 -7.75
N VAL A 144 -9.09 8.18 -8.18
CA VAL A 144 -8.35 7.01 -8.64
C VAL A 144 -8.14 6.05 -7.46
N HIS A 145 -8.24 4.75 -7.69
CA HIS A 145 -7.89 3.76 -6.68
C HIS A 145 -6.41 3.91 -6.29
N GLY A 146 -6.13 3.90 -4.99
CA GLY A 146 -4.75 3.95 -4.50
C GLY A 146 -3.91 2.78 -5.02
N MET A 147 -4.47 1.57 -5.03
CA MET A 147 -3.79 0.38 -5.56
C MET A 147 -3.53 0.46 -7.07
N TRP A 148 -4.36 1.20 -7.83
CA TRP A 148 -4.05 1.47 -9.23
C TRP A 148 -2.77 2.32 -9.39
N LEU A 149 -2.59 3.31 -8.52
CA LEU A 149 -1.37 4.13 -8.51
C LEU A 149 -0.15 3.28 -8.16
N SER A 150 -0.26 2.40 -7.17
CA SER A 150 0.80 1.47 -6.77
C SER A 150 1.18 0.54 -7.92
N ALA A 151 0.21 -0.12 -8.53
CA ALA A 151 0.43 -1.03 -9.66
C ALA A 151 1.03 -0.30 -10.88
N THR A 152 0.54 0.92 -11.17
CA THR A 152 1.08 1.74 -12.25
C THR A 152 2.52 2.15 -11.98
N ALA A 153 2.85 2.55 -10.76
CA ALA A 153 4.22 2.88 -10.39
C ALA A 153 5.15 1.68 -10.58
N GLN A 154 4.75 0.50 -10.14
CA GLN A 154 5.51 -0.74 -10.34
C GLN A 154 5.72 -1.05 -11.82
N HIS A 155 4.65 -0.97 -12.62
CA HIS A 155 4.72 -1.22 -14.06
C HIS A 155 5.65 -0.25 -14.79
N VAL A 156 5.64 1.04 -14.45
CA VAL A 156 6.43 2.06 -15.16
C VAL A 156 7.86 2.19 -14.67
N VAL A 157 8.17 1.72 -13.46
CA VAL A 157 9.53 1.78 -12.91
C VAL A 157 10.48 0.95 -13.75
N GLN A 158 10.09 -0.25 -14.19
CA GLN A 158 10.94 -1.15 -14.98
C GLN A 158 12.34 -1.21 -14.37
N ALA A 159 12.45 -1.75 -13.15
CA ALA A 159 13.71 -1.82 -12.44
C ALA A 159 14.72 -2.66 -13.20
N LEU A 160 15.64 -1.98 -13.91
CA LEU A 160 16.67 -2.59 -14.74
C LEU A 160 18.04 -2.29 -14.15
N ASP A 161 18.94 -3.25 -14.23
CA ASP A 161 20.35 -3.07 -13.95
C ASP A 161 21.06 -2.27 -15.07
N ASP A 162 22.35 -2.03 -14.88
CA ASP A 162 23.15 -1.27 -15.86
C ASP A 162 23.35 -2.03 -17.20
N LYS A 163 22.98 -3.30 -17.25
CA LYS A 163 23.05 -4.15 -18.46
C LYS A 163 21.68 -4.36 -19.11
N GLY A 164 20.63 -3.79 -18.52
CA GLY A 164 19.26 -3.91 -19.01
C GLY A 164 18.54 -5.19 -18.58
N ALA A 165 19.08 -5.97 -17.66
CA ALA A 165 18.37 -7.07 -17.03
C ALA A 165 17.45 -6.55 -15.91
N HIS A 166 16.31 -7.20 -15.72
CA HIS A 166 15.38 -6.86 -14.64
C HIS A 166 15.99 -7.26 -13.29
N TYR A 167 15.84 -6.35 -12.31
CA TYR A 167 16.02 -6.71 -10.92
C TYR A 167 14.85 -7.54 -10.45
N GLU A 168 15.11 -8.50 -9.62
CA GLU A 168 14.09 -9.19 -8.85
C GLU A 168 13.51 -8.24 -7.80
N ILE A 169 12.20 -8.20 -7.67
CA ILE A 169 11.51 -7.38 -6.66
C ILE A 169 11.31 -8.23 -5.42
N ALA A 170 12.06 -7.94 -4.35
CA ALA A 170 11.93 -8.61 -3.07
C ALA A 170 10.87 -7.96 -2.16
N GLY A 171 10.54 -6.69 -2.40
CA GLY A 171 9.57 -5.98 -1.58
C GLY A 171 9.13 -4.65 -2.20
N TRP A 172 8.03 -4.13 -1.70
CA TRP A 172 7.38 -2.96 -2.24
C TRP A 172 6.77 -2.10 -1.15
N THR A 173 7.11 -0.83 -1.11
CA THR A 173 6.48 0.16 -0.22
C THR A 173 5.81 1.24 -1.03
N TYR A 174 4.58 1.55 -0.66
CA TYR A 174 3.78 2.56 -1.29
C TYR A 174 3.17 3.53 -0.28
N ASN A 175 3.42 4.82 -0.46
CA ASN A 175 2.86 5.90 0.32
C ASN A 175 2.02 6.83 -0.57
N MET A 176 0.84 7.13 -0.14
CA MET A 176 -0.04 8.12 -0.75
C MET A 176 -0.07 9.41 0.06
#